data_52221adab441c8ac1af2d558bc67cf44
#
_entry.id   52221adab441c8ac1af2d558bc67cf44
#
_cell.length_a   1.000
_cell.length_b   1.000
_cell.length_c   1.000
_cell.angle_alpha   90.00
_cell.angle_beta   90.00
_cell.angle_gamma   90.00
#
_symmetry.space_group_name_H-M   'P 1'
#
loop_
_entity.id
_entity.type
_entity.pdbx_description
1 polymer ?
#
loop_
_entity_poly.entity_id
_entity_poly.type
_entity_poly.pdbx_seq_one_letter_code
_entity_poly.pdbx_strand_id
1 'polypeptide(L)'
;NDSISLAGSIREAVGKFIVTNHTASRLIIHFYKDIGKKELEPILKTLHTLGLNIPVIIVTINKTESKELLGFDTKDKTNLMPYSGTIVKVGWSEYLLFNNTRYDATSKPAQKEYHFPVKIALSCTVDRMLDDMNLVEQLIDQVYQFSRMYWKSTNQQSLPVTIKYPEMVAEIYPYFEHDRLPDFGKENLWFL
;
A
#
# COMPACT_ATOMS: atom_id res chain seq x y z
N ASN A 1 4.98 -12.10 18.86
CA ASN A 1 6.37 -11.81 18.39
C ASN A 1 6.43 -11.05 17.06
N ASP A 2 5.32 -10.95 16.33
CA ASP A 2 5.28 -10.30 14.99
C ASP A 2 5.59 -8.81 15.03
N SER A 3 5.21 -8.11 16.10
CA SER A 3 5.49 -6.67 16.25
C SER A 3 6.98 -6.35 16.39
N ILE A 4 7.74 -7.22 17.04
CA ILE A 4 9.20 -7.08 17.20
C ILE A 4 9.90 -7.35 15.87
N SER A 5 9.40 -8.32 15.09
CA SER A 5 9.90 -8.64 13.76
C SER A 5 9.68 -7.48 12.78
N LEU A 6 8.49 -6.89 12.77
CA LEU A 6 8.16 -5.73 11.94
C LEU A 6 9.05 -4.52 12.27
N ALA A 7 9.21 -4.20 13.55
CA ALA A 7 10.09 -3.11 13.98
C ALA A 7 11.55 -3.36 13.62
N GLY A 8 12.03 -4.62 13.68
CA GLY A 8 13.35 -5.02 13.23
C GLY A 8 13.59 -4.79 11.75
N SER A 9 12.65 -5.19 10.91
CA SER A 9 12.70 -4.97 9.46
C SER A 9 12.68 -3.48 9.09
N ILE A 10 11.86 -2.69 9.78
CA ILE A 10 11.83 -1.23 9.60
C ILE A 10 13.16 -0.60 10.01
N ARG A 11 13.76 -1.05 11.13
CA ARG A 11 15.08 -0.58 11.58
C ARG A 11 16.14 -0.80 10.50
N GLU A 12 16.18 -1.98 9.91
CA GLU A 12 17.15 -2.31 8.87
C GLU A 12 16.94 -1.45 7.62
N ALA A 13 15.69 -1.35 7.13
CA ALA A 13 15.35 -0.56 5.95
C ALA A 13 15.65 0.93 6.14
N VAL A 14 15.20 1.51 7.24
CA VAL A 14 15.43 2.93 7.57
C VAL A 14 16.91 3.18 7.81
N GLY A 15 17.62 2.28 8.51
CA GLY A 15 19.06 2.38 8.73
C GLY A 15 19.85 2.43 7.41
N LYS A 16 19.53 1.57 6.45
CA LYS A 16 20.12 1.60 5.11
C LYS A 16 19.80 2.90 4.37
N PHE A 17 18.57 3.39 4.46
CA PHE A 17 18.14 4.62 3.80
C PHE A 17 18.87 5.86 4.32
N ILE A 18 19.02 6.04 5.63
CA ILE A 18 19.66 7.24 6.22
C ILE A 18 21.16 7.30 5.96
N VAL A 19 21.82 6.16 5.69
CA VAL A 19 23.25 6.14 5.30
C VAL A 19 23.45 6.82 3.96
N THR A 20 22.51 6.66 3.03
CA THR A 20 22.58 7.23 1.67
C THR A 20 21.83 8.55 1.53
N ASN A 21 20.79 8.76 2.34
CA ASN A 21 19.91 9.92 2.28
C ASN A 21 19.84 10.57 3.67
N HIS A 22 20.59 11.62 3.87
CA HIS A 22 20.78 12.25 5.17
C HIS A 22 19.53 12.88 5.82
N THR A 23 18.42 12.99 5.07
CA THR A 23 17.19 13.61 5.56
C THR A 23 15.95 12.79 5.17
N ALA A 24 15.21 12.35 6.19
CA ALA A 24 13.86 11.82 6.00
C ALA A 24 12.87 12.75 6.73
N SER A 25 11.83 13.20 6.04
CA SER A 25 10.81 14.09 6.62
C SER A 25 9.63 13.35 7.21
N ARG A 26 9.40 12.11 6.80
CA ARG A 26 8.31 11.23 7.27
C ARG A 26 8.60 9.79 6.88
N LEU A 27 7.98 8.84 7.58
CA LEU A 27 7.94 7.43 7.20
C LEU A 27 6.52 7.08 6.79
N ILE A 28 6.35 6.50 5.59
CA ILE A 28 5.07 5.98 5.09
C ILE A 28 5.16 4.47 5.05
N ILE A 29 4.22 3.80 5.72
CA ILE A 29 4.15 2.33 5.78
C ILE A 29 2.88 1.89 5.06
N HIS A 30 3.03 1.16 3.96
CA HIS A 30 1.92 0.44 3.33
C HIS A 30 1.75 -0.90 4.02
N PHE A 31 0.56 -1.17 4.53
CA PHE A 31 0.28 -2.40 5.24
C PHE A 31 -1.08 -2.98 4.86
N TYR A 32 -1.24 -4.28 4.95
CA TYR A 32 -2.46 -4.97 4.50
C TYR A 32 -3.57 -5.02 5.56
N LYS A 33 -3.27 -4.67 6.79
CA LYS A 33 -4.18 -4.62 7.94
C LYS A 33 -3.91 -3.40 8.80
N ASP A 34 -4.80 -3.09 9.71
CA ASP A 34 -4.59 -2.01 10.67
C ASP A 34 -3.40 -2.32 11.60
N ILE A 35 -2.57 -1.32 11.82
CA ILE A 35 -1.47 -1.39 12.79
C ILE A 35 -1.97 -0.83 14.12
N GLY A 36 -2.09 -1.70 15.10
CA GLY A 36 -2.49 -1.33 16.46
C GLY A 36 -1.38 -0.64 17.25
N LYS A 37 -1.75 -0.02 18.37
CA LYS A 37 -0.77 0.66 19.26
C LYS A 37 0.41 -0.24 19.66
N LYS A 38 0.13 -1.53 19.95
CA LYS A 38 1.17 -2.50 20.34
C LYS A 38 2.20 -2.78 19.23
N GLU A 39 1.81 -2.63 17.97
CA GLU A 39 2.71 -2.80 16.82
C GLU A 39 3.42 -1.48 16.49
N LEU A 40 2.76 -0.35 16.71
CA LEU A 40 3.28 0.98 16.42
C LEU A 40 4.36 1.43 17.43
N GLU A 41 4.19 1.15 18.72
CA GLU A 41 5.16 1.54 19.75
C GLU A 41 6.60 1.06 19.50
N PRO A 42 6.86 -0.23 19.12
CA PRO A 42 8.20 -0.69 18.77
C PRO A 42 8.78 0.04 17.56
N ILE A 43 7.95 0.43 16.58
CA ILE A 43 8.38 1.19 15.40
C ILE A 43 8.86 2.58 15.81
N LEU A 44 8.05 3.28 16.60
CA LEU A 44 8.42 4.62 17.11
C LEU A 44 9.69 4.60 17.96
N LYS A 45 9.82 3.61 18.84
CA LYS A 45 11.04 3.40 19.63
C LYS A 45 12.26 3.17 18.76
N THR A 46 12.09 2.41 17.68
CA THR A 46 13.15 2.14 16.71
C THR A 46 13.59 3.41 15.99
N LEU A 47 12.66 4.23 15.52
CA LEU A 47 12.96 5.52 14.87
C LEU A 47 13.69 6.45 15.84
N HIS A 48 13.21 6.56 17.07
CA HIS A 48 13.88 7.35 18.12
C HIS A 48 15.32 6.88 18.39
N THR A 49 15.56 5.56 18.42
CA THR A 49 16.90 4.99 18.58
C THR A 49 17.83 5.35 17.40
N LEU A 50 17.28 5.53 16.22
CA LEU A 50 17.99 5.99 15.02
C LEU A 50 18.15 7.52 14.97
N GLY A 51 17.72 8.25 16.00
CA GLY A 51 17.77 9.71 16.06
C GLY A 51 16.73 10.40 15.18
N LEU A 52 15.69 9.68 14.74
CA LEU A 52 14.63 10.18 13.88
C LEU A 52 13.39 10.52 14.70
N ASN A 53 13.00 11.80 14.70
CA ASN A 53 11.75 12.27 15.28
C ASN A 53 10.85 12.78 14.13
N ILE A 54 10.34 11.83 13.33
CA ILE A 54 9.55 12.09 12.12
C ILE A 54 8.16 11.49 12.24
N PRO A 55 7.15 12.08 11.56
CA PRO A 55 5.82 11.49 11.47
C PRO A 55 5.85 10.10 10.84
N VAL A 56 5.04 9.19 11.39
CA VAL A 56 4.76 7.89 10.77
C VAL A 56 3.33 7.90 10.27
N ILE A 57 3.17 7.67 8.96
CA ILE A 57 1.89 7.54 8.30
C ILE A 57 1.70 6.08 7.91
N ILE A 58 0.57 5.52 8.32
CA ILE A 58 0.19 4.16 7.95
C ILE A 58 -0.90 4.24 6.90
N VAL A 59 -0.66 3.59 5.79
CA VAL A 59 -1.60 3.43 4.68
C VAL A 59 -2.05 1.98 4.69
N THR A 60 -3.18 1.71 5.31
CA THR A 60 -3.79 0.39 5.32
C THR A 60 -4.49 0.16 3.99
N ILE A 61 -4.11 -0.90 3.28
CA ILE A 61 -4.59 -1.22 1.94
C ILE A 61 -5.27 -2.59 1.97
N ASN A 62 -6.59 -2.60 1.87
CA ASN A 62 -7.38 -3.81 1.99
C ASN A 62 -8.22 -4.06 0.74
N LYS A 63 -8.02 -5.22 0.10
CA LYS A 63 -8.78 -5.67 -1.06
C LYS A 63 -10.05 -6.41 -0.63
N THR A 64 -10.06 -7.00 0.56
CA THR A 64 -11.12 -7.92 1.00
C THR A 64 -12.34 -7.18 1.54
N GLU A 65 -12.13 -6.11 2.29
CA GLU A 65 -13.20 -5.32 2.91
C GLU A 65 -14.07 -4.54 1.93
N SER A 66 -13.64 -4.41 0.69
CA SER A 66 -14.39 -3.69 -0.36
C SER A 66 -15.13 -4.60 -1.34
N LYS A 67 -15.11 -5.93 -1.15
CA LYS A 67 -15.71 -6.89 -2.10
C LYS A 67 -17.23 -6.76 -2.26
N GLU A 68 -17.89 -6.09 -1.34
CA GLU A 68 -19.34 -5.86 -1.39
C GLU A 68 -19.70 -4.45 -1.87
N LEU A 69 -18.68 -3.60 -2.17
CA LEU A 69 -18.90 -2.22 -2.56
C LEU A 69 -18.75 -2.07 -4.07
N LEU A 70 -19.83 -1.67 -4.73
CA LEU A 70 -19.87 -1.37 -6.15
C LEU A 70 -20.06 0.13 -6.35
N GLY A 71 -19.26 0.72 -7.23
CA GLY A 71 -19.41 2.11 -7.63
C GLY A 71 -19.82 2.20 -9.10
N PHE A 72 -20.76 3.06 -9.42
CA PHE A 72 -21.25 3.26 -10.76
C PHE A 72 -21.05 4.71 -11.23
N ASP A 73 -20.46 4.87 -12.41
CA ASP A 73 -20.46 6.16 -13.11
C ASP A 73 -21.81 6.38 -13.78
N THR A 74 -22.68 7.14 -13.15
CA THR A 74 -24.03 7.42 -13.65
C THR A 74 -24.03 8.37 -14.86
N LYS A 75 -22.91 8.98 -15.21
CA LYS A 75 -22.77 9.82 -16.40
C LYS A 75 -22.59 8.99 -17.66
N ASP A 76 -22.02 7.81 -17.56
CA ASP A 76 -21.87 6.86 -18.67
C ASP A 76 -22.90 5.74 -18.58
N LYS A 77 -24.03 5.94 -19.27
CA LYS A 77 -25.14 4.99 -19.27
C LYS A 77 -24.82 3.65 -19.97
N THR A 78 -23.72 3.58 -20.71
CA THR A 78 -23.37 2.37 -21.49
C THR A 78 -22.42 1.45 -20.73
N ASN A 79 -21.53 1.99 -19.93
CA ASN A 79 -20.48 1.22 -19.27
C ASN A 79 -20.63 1.18 -17.74
N LEU A 80 -21.18 2.24 -17.14
CA LEU A 80 -21.42 2.40 -15.69
C LEU A 80 -20.14 2.25 -14.82
N MET A 81 -19.02 1.82 -15.38
CA MET A 81 -17.78 1.56 -14.64
C MET A 81 -17.02 2.88 -14.37
N PRO A 82 -16.62 3.18 -13.15
CA PRO A 82 -15.80 4.36 -12.85
C PRO A 82 -14.47 4.35 -13.61
N TYR A 83 -13.93 5.52 -13.88
CA TYR A 83 -12.57 5.62 -14.44
C TYR A 83 -11.54 5.14 -13.44
N SER A 84 -10.48 4.54 -13.95
CA SER A 84 -9.29 4.18 -13.17
C SER A 84 -8.68 5.43 -12.54
N GLY A 85 -8.41 5.37 -11.24
CA GLY A 85 -7.98 6.52 -10.45
C GLY A 85 -9.14 7.27 -9.75
N THR A 86 -10.40 6.83 -9.95
CA THR A 86 -11.53 7.41 -9.20
C THR A 86 -11.38 7.10 -7.70
N ILE A 87 -11.51 8.15 -6.89
CA ILE A 87 -11.42 8.08 -5.43
C ILE A 87 -12.75 8.49 -4.83
N VAL A 88 -13.25 7.70 -3.88
CA VAL A 88 -14.48 8.00 -3.14
C VAL A 88 -14.17 7.99 -1.64
N LYS A 89 -14.41 9.09 -0.96
CA LYS A 89 -14.31 9.17 0.51
C LYS A 89 -15.53 8.49 1.13
N VAL A 90 -15.33 7.50 1.98
CA VAL A 90 -16.40 6.69 2.60
C VAL A 90 -16.44 6.82 4.12
N GLY A 91 -15.42 7.41 4.72
CA GLY A 91 -15.35 7.60 6.17
C GLY A 91 -14.30 8.64 6.56
N TRP A 92 -14.07 8.75 7.86
CA TRP A 92 -12.97 9.56 8.37
C TRP A 92 -11.65 8.88 8.02
N SER A 93 -10.85 9.53 7.16
CA SER A 93 -9.60 8.97 6.62
C SER A 93 -9.74 7.62 5.92
N GLU A 94 -10.92 7.28 5.43
CA GLU A 94 -11.22 6.07 4.67
C GLU A 94 -11.67 6.40 3.25
N TYR A 95 -11.10 5.68 2.28
CA TYR A 95 -11.29 5.93 0.86
C TYR A 95 -11.43 4.62 0.10
N LEU A 96 -12.19 4.67 -1.00
CA LEU A 96 -12.21 3.62 -2.03
C LEU A 96 -11.46 4.13 -3.24
N LEU A 97 -10.51 3.33 -3.72
CA LEU A 97 -9.76 3.59 -4.94
C LEU A 97 -10.15 2.58 -6.02
N PHE A 98 -10.72 3.07 -7.11
CA PHE A 98 -11.00 2.28 -8.30
C PHE A 98 -9.79 2.30 -9.21
N ASN A 99 -8.84 1.39 -9.02
CA ASN A 99 -7.56 1.39 -9.73
C ASN A 99 -7.44 0.30 -10.81
N ASN A 100 -8.40 -0.61 -10.90
CA ASN A 100 -8.42 -1.69 -11.88
C ASN A 100 -9.72 -1.65 -12.72
N THR A 101 -10.00 -0.49 -13.27
CA THR A 101 -11.20 -0.21 -14.06
C THR A 101 -10.81 0.34 -15.45
N ARG A 102 -11.64 1.11 -16.11
CA ARG A 102 -11.38 1.66 -17.45
C ARG A 102 -10.52 2.92 -17.43
N TYR A 103 -9.72 3.14 -18.47
CA TYR A 103 -8.92 4.36 -18.63
C TYR A 103 -9.62 5.46 -19.41
N ASP A 104 -10.47 5.08 -20.38
CA ASP A 104 -11.20 6.00 -21.24
C ASP A 104 -12.59 5.48 -21.55
N ALA A 105 -13.39 6.28 -22.27
CA ALA A 105 -14.76 5.95 -22.63
C ALA A 105 -14.87 4.72 -23.56
N THR A 106 -13.81 4.42 -24.30
CA THR A 106 -13.80 3.34 -25.31
C THR A 106 -13.17 2.05 -24.77
N SER A 107 -12.39 2.14 -23.68
CA SER A 107 -11.76 0.97 -23.10
C SER A 107 -12.80 0.05 -22.49
N LYS A 108 -12.81 -1.19 -23.00
CA LYS A 108 -13.60 -2.26 -22.37
C LYS A 108 -12.77 -2.92 -21.29
N PRO A 109 -13.36 -3.28 -20.15
CA PRO A 109 -12.63 -4.05 -19.15
C PRO A 109 -12.11 -5.34 -19.81
N ALA A 110 -10.86 -5.68 -19.52
CA ALA A 110 -10.21 -6.87 -20.07
C ALA A 110 -10.91 -8.17 -19.60
N GLN A 111 -11.69 -8.10 -18.54
CA GLN A 111 -12.47 -9.20 -17.98
C GLN A 111 -13.94 -8.80 -17.94
N LYS A 112 -14.82 -9.79 -18.10
CA LYS A 112 -16.28 -9.61 -18.01
C LYS A 112 -16.78 -9.34 -16.59
N GLU A 113 -15.88 -9.43 -15.60
CA GLU A 113 -16.19 -9.25 -14.20
C GLU A 113 -16.01 -7.79 -13.77
N TYR A 114 -16.91 -7.34 -12.91
CA TYR A 114 -16.81 -6.03 -12.29
C TYR A 114 -15.66 -6.01 -11.27
N HIS A 115 -14.77 -5.03 -11.38
CA HIS A 115 -13.64 -4.90 -10.48
C HIS A 115 -14.02 -4.09 -9.23
N PHE A 116 -13.83 -4.70 -8.08
CA PHE A 116 -14.04 -4.05 -6.79
C PHE A 116 -12.95 -3.03 -6.51
N PRO A 117 -13.28 -1.91 -5.85
CA PRO A 117 -12.29 -0.94 -5.42
C PRO A 117 -11.36 -1.52 -4.34
N VAL A 118 -10.24 -0.86 -4.12
CA VAL A 118 -9.37 -1.10 -2.97
C VAL A 118 -9.77 -0.13 -1.85
N LYS A 119 -9.99 -0.63 -0.65
CA LYS A 119 -10.21 0.22 0.52
C LYS A 119 -8.85 0.70 1.05
N ILE A 120 -8.74 1.98 1.28
CA ILE A 120 -7.57 2.64 1.86
C ILE A 120 -8.02 3.32 3.15
N ALA A 121 -7.34 3.02 4.25
CA ALA A 121 -7.50 3.74 5.51
C ALA A 121 -6.17 4.39 5.88
N LEU A 122 -6.22 5.65 6.32
CA LEU A 122 -5.04 6.43 6.67
C LEU A 122 -5.00 6.70 8.17
N SER A 123 -3.84 6.50 8.78
CA SER A 123 -3.57 6.94 10.15
C SER A 123 -2.20 7.58 10.26
N CYS A 124 -2.02 8.49 11.22
CA CYS A 124 -0.78 9.21 11.43
C CYS A 124 -0.48 9.36 12.91
N THR A 125 0.80 9.36 13.26
CA THR A 125 1.26 9.60 14.65
C THR A 125 1.23 11.06 15.05
N VAL A 126 1.05 11.97 14.10
CA VAL A 126 0.93 13.42 14.35
C VAL A 126 -0.52 13.83 14.16
N ASP A 127 -1.10 14.41 15.21
CA ASP A 127 -2.48 14.87 15.20
C ASP A 127 -2.72 15.88 14.06
N ARG A 128 -3.89 15.76 13.42
CA ARG A 128 -4.36 16.65 12.36
C ARG A 128 -3.50 16.72 11.09
N MET A 129 -2.45 15.91 10.97
CA MET A 129 -1.63 15.90 9.75
C MET A 129 -2.44 15.45 8.53
N LEU A 130 -3.42 14.57 8.73
CA LEU A 130 -4.33 14.09 7.68
C LEU A 130 -5.53 15.04 7.40
N ASP A 131 -5.59 16.20 8.05
CA ASP A 131 -6.52 17.28 7.68
C ASP A 131 -6.04 18.00 6.40
N ASP A 132 -4.76 17.88 6.05
CA ASP A 132 -4.21 18.37 4.78
C ASP A 132 -4.62 17.44 3.63
N MET A 133 -5.61 17.91 2.87
CA MET A 133 -6.13 17.15 1.71
C MET A 133 -5.10 16.94 0.61
N ASN A 134 -4.13 17.86 0.43
CA ASN A 134 -3.07 17.67 -0.55
C ASN A 134 -2.17 16.49 -0.17
N LEU A 135 -1.86 16.35 1.13
CA LEU A 135 -1.12 15.17 1.61
C LEU A 135 -1.92 13.89 1.40
N VAL A 136 -3.20 13.90 1.73
CA VAL A 136 -4.08 12.74 1.55
C VAL A 136 -4.15 12.32 0.08
N GLU A 137 -4.34 13.26 -0.83
CA GLU A 137 -4.36 12.99 -2.28
C GLU A 137 -3.02 12.42 -2.75
N GLN A 138 -1.89 12.95 -2.29
CA GLN A 138 -0.57 12.41 -2.61
C GLN A 138 -0.40 10.96 -2.12
N LEU A 139 -0.86 10.64 -0.91
CA LEU A 139 -0.77 9.28 -0.38
C LEU A 139 -1.61 8.28 -1.19
N ILE A 140 -2.82 8.67 -1.59
CA ILE A 140 -3.69 7.82 -2.40
C ILE A 140 -3.14 7.68 -3.82
N ASP A 141 -2.62 8.78 -4.41
CA ASP A 141 -1.98 8.74 -5.72
C ASP A 141 -0.76 7.81 -5.72
N GLN A 142 0.06 7.81 -4.66
CA GLN A 142 1.16 6.85 -4.51
C GLN A 142 0.67 5.41 -4.56
N VAL A 143 -0.42 5.08 -3.85
CA VAL A 143 -1.02 3.73 -3.92
C VAL A 143 -1.44 3.40 -5.36
N TYR A 144 -2.08 4.36 -6.04
CA TYR A 144 -2.47 4.21 -7.45
C TYR A 144 -1.26 3.97 -8.35
N GLN A 145 -0.23 4.81 -8.27
CA GLN A 145 0.99 4.68 -9.08
C GLN A 145 1.71 3.36 -8.81
N PHE A 146 1.88 2.95 -7.55
CA PHE A 146 2.49 1.67 -7.22
C PHE A 146 1.67 0.46 -7.70
N SER A 147 0.36 0.59 -7.89
CA SER A 147 -0.44 -0.47 -8.51
C SER A 147 -0.17 -0.63 -10.01
N ARG A 148 0.50 0.35 -10.65
CA ARG A 148 0.91 0.34 -12.06
C ARG A 148 2.33 -0.17 -12.28
N MET A 149 3.10 -0.33 -11.23
CA MET A 149 4.52 -0.70 -11.32
C MET A 149 4.77 -2.21 -11.42
N TYR A 150 3.72 -3.04 -11.43
CA TYR A 150 3.86 -4.49 -11.58
C TYR A 150 4.06 -4.86 -13.05
N TRP A 151 5.31 -4.91 -13.49
CA TRP A 151 5.69 -5.09 -14.89
C TRP A 151 5.65 -6.53 -15.40
N LYS A 152 5.46 -7.52 -14.53
CA LYS A 152 5.34 -8.94 -14.91
C LYS A 152 4.03 -9.25 -15.64
N SER A 153 3.03 -8.39 -15.54
CA SER A 153 1.72 -8.57 -16.16
C SER A 153 1.28 -7.29 -16.86
N THR A 154 0.71 -7.45 -18.06
CA THR A 154 0.04 -6.36 -18.78
C THR A 154 -1.33 -6.05 -18.20
N ASN A 155 -1.88 -6.95 -17.38
CA ASN A 155 -3.15 -6.74 -16.71
C ASN A 155 -3.00 -5.76 -15.56
N GLN A 156 -4.00 -4.92 -15.38
CA GLN A 156 -4.06 -3.99 -14.27
C GLN A 156 -4.07 -4.75 -12.94
N GLN A 157 -3.32 -4.22 -11.97
CA GLN A 157 -3.29 -4.78 -10.63
C GLN A 157 -4.14 -3.92 -9.68
N SER A 158 -4.86 -4.56 -8.77
CA SER A 158 -5.60 -3.85 -7.72
C SER A 158 -4.69 -3.44 -6.57
N LEU A 159 -3.71 -4.27 -6.22
CA LEU A 159 -2.77 -4.00 -5.12
C LEU A 159 -1.51 -3.30 -5.63
N PRO A 160 -0.98 -2.33 -4.86
CA PRO A 160 0.32 -1.74 -5.16
C PRO A 160 1.45 -2.76 -4.98
N VAL A 161 2.56 -2.58 -5.70
CA VAL A 161 3.74 -3.47 -5.59
C VAL A 161 4.29 -3.55 -4.16
N THR A 162 4.13 -2.51 -3.37
CA THR A 162 4.50 -2.47 -1.94
C THR A 162 3.75 -3.48 -1.08
N ILE A 163 2.59 -3.95 -1.52
CA ILE A 163 1.83 -5.05 -0.90
C ILE A 163 1.98 -6.33 -1.71
N LYS A 164 1.94 -6.23 -3.05
CA LYS A 164 1.97 -7.40 -3.94
C LYS A 164 3.28 -8.18 -3.84
N TYR A 165 4.42 -7.50 -3.77
CA TYR A 165 5.71 -8.19 -3.67
C TYR A 165 5.90 -8.93 -2.35
N PRO A 166 5.64 -8.36 -1.17
CA PRO A 166 5.61 -9.12 0.08
C PRO A 166 4.65 -10.31 0.08
N GLU A 167 3.45 -10.16 -0.54
CA GLU A 167 2.50 -11.27 -0.70
C GLU A 167 3.13 -12.43 -1.49
N MET A 168 3.75 -12.13 -2.64
CA MET A 168 4.42 -13.14 -3.47
C MET A 168 5.57 -13.84 -2.75
N VAL A 169 6.38 -13.08 -2.00
CA VAL A 169 7.44 -13.67 -1.18
C VAL A 169 6.87 -14.56 -0.09
N ALA A 170 5.81 -14.14 0.59
CA ALA A 170 5.16 -14.93 1.64
C ALA A 170 4.57 -16.23 1.10
N GLU A 171 4.03 -16.26 -0.13
CA GLU A 171 3.53 -17.46 -0.79
C GLU A 171 4.65 -18.48 -1.09
N ILE A 172 5.87 -18.01 -1.40
CA ILE A 172 7.00 -18.86 -1.77
C ILE A 172 7.82 -19.24 -0.53
N TYR A 173 7.82 -18.41 0.51
CA TYR A 173 8.66 -18.57 1.70
C TYR A 173 8.60 -19.98 2.35
N PRO A 174 7.42 -20.65 2.48
CA PRO A 174 7.34 -21.99 3.06
C PRO A 174 8.11 -23.10 2.30
N TYR A 175 8.52 -22.82 1.05
CA TYR A 175 9.27 -23.78 0.23
C TYR A 175 10.78 -23.66 0.39
N PHE A 176 11.28 -22.69 1.18
CA PHE A 176 12.70 -22.56 1.47
C PHE A 176 13.11 -23.45 2.64
N GLU A 177 14.21 -24.16 2.47
CA GLU A 177 14.81 -24.95 3.55
C GLU A 177 15.28 -24.02 4.69
N HIS A 178 15.01 -24.43 5.92
CA HIS A 178 15.41 -23.72 7.14
C HIS A 178 14.84 -22.30 7.31
N ASP A 179 13.71 -21.99 6.69
CA ASP A 179 13.06 -20.67 6.79
C ASP A 179 14.03 -19.50 6.53
N ARG A 180 14.98 -19.67 5.61
CA ARG A 180 15.96 -18.64 5.25
C ARG A 180 15.90 -18.33 3.77
N LEU A 181 15.70 -17.06 3.46
CA LEU A 181 15.93 -16.56 2.11
C LEU A 181 17.43 -16.64 1.80
N PRO A 182 17.81 -17.16 0.64
CA PRO A 182 19.20 -17.12 0.19
C PRO A 182 19.67 -15.66 0.08
N ASP A 183 20.98 -15.44 0.22
CA ASP A 183 21.54 -14.06 0.27
C ASP A 183 21.21 -13.26 -1.00
N PHE A 184 21.18 -13.89 -2.17
CA PHE A 184 20.74 -13.23 -3.40
C PHE A 184 19.28 -12.80 -3.36
N GLY A 185 18.44 -13.46 -2.58
CA GLY A 185 17.01 -13.14 -2.42
C GLY A 185 16.74 -11.92 -1.54
N LYS A 186 17.74 -11.42 -0.83
CA LYS A 186 17.61 -10.23 0.01
C LYS A 186 17.77 -8.93 -0.75
N GLU A 187 18.45 -8.95 -1.90
CA GLU A 187 18.85 -7.76 -2.64
C GLU A 187 18.21 -7.68 -4.04
N ASN A 188 17.57 -8.75 -4.50
CA ASN A 188 17.02 -8.86 -5.84
C ASN A 188 15.53 -9.21 -5.82
N LEU A 189 14.81 -8.77 -6.84
CA LEU A 189 13.41 -9.14 -7.08
C LEU A 189 13.32 -10.50 -7.82
N TRP A 190 14.00 -11.53 -7.31
CA TRP A 190 14.13 -12.86 -7.94
C TRP A 190 12.79 -13.62 -8.04
N PHE A 191 11.80 -13.25 -7.26
CA PHE A 191 10.46 -13.84 -7.26
C PHE A 191 9.55 -13.30 -8.38
N LEU A 192 10.01 -12.33 -9.14
CA LEU A 192 9.35 -11.82 -10.35
C LEU A 192 9.75 -12.63 -11.62
#